data_0e4e646fe5653d8ff597ee870f8ba6bb
#
_entry.id   0e4e646fe5653d8ff597ee870f8ba6bb
#
_cell.length_a   1.000
_cell.length_b   1.000
_cell.length_c   1.000
_cell.angle_alpha   90.00
_cell.angle_beta   90.00
_cell.angle_gamma   90.00
#
_symmetry.space_group_name_H-M   'P 1'
#
loop_
_entity.id
_entity.type
_entity.pdbx_description
1 polymer ?
#
loop_
_entity_poly.entity_id
_entity_poly.type
_entity_poly.pdbx_seq_one_letter_code
_entity_poly.pdbx_strand_id
1 'polypeptide(L)'
;KIYHPDDGRKMGLQGMINDVVLKSDFSIFSDCYLPDIEQVLNQDKKAIGRSISVFESSDSIAKKWNRDILKYAQKSNSFILGVTGTGGAGKSSFVDELIRRFLKDFKDINIGVVCVDPSKKKTGGALLGDRIRMNSIQDNRVYMRSMATRKSNKSLSKSISDTLLVMK
;
A
#
# COMPACT_ATOMS: atom_id res chain seq x y z
N LYS A 1 9.22 -0.28 -20.37
CA LYS A 1 9.36 -0.32 -21.85
C LYS A 1 8.00 -0.68 -22.46
N ILE A 2 7.61 0.04 -23.51
CA ILE A 2 6.47 -0.34 -24.36
C ILE A 2 7.03 -1.09 -25.56
N TYR A 3 6.50 -2.28 -25.85
CA TYR A 3 6.91 -3.05 -27.02
C TYR A 3 6.16 -2.58 -28.26
N HIS A 4 6.91 -2.33 -29.33
CA HIS A 4 6.37 -1.98 -30.64
C HIS A 4 6.14 -3.27 -31.47
N PRO A 5 5.23 -3.29 -32.45
CA PRO A 5 5.07 -4.45 -33.35
C PRO A 5 6.37 -4.93 -34.01
N ASP A 6 7.32 -4.03 -34.27
CA ASP A 6 8.62 -4.37 -34.83
C ASP A 6 9.53 -5.13 -33.84
N ASP A 7 9.37 -4.94 -32.54
CA ASP A 7 10.06 -5.74 -31.53
C ASP A 7 9.60 -7.20 -31.61
N GLY A 8 8.29 -7.41 -31.85
CA GLY A 8 7.74 -8.74 -32.07
C GLY A 8 8.28 -9.43 -33.35
N ARG A 9 8.48 -8.65 -34.40
CA ARG A 9 9.08 -9.17 -35.66
C ARG A 9 10.56 -9.55 -35.47
N LYS A 10 11.31 -8.75 -34.69
CA LYS A 10 12.76 -8.97 -34.49
C LYS A 10 13.07 -10.08 -33.49
N MET A 11 12.33 -10.12 -32.38
CA MET A 11 12.61 -11.00 -31.25
C MET A 11 11.66 -12.19 -31.15
N GLY A 12 10.55 -12.16 -31.85
CA GLY A 12 9.44 -13.09 -31.66
C GLY A 12 8.79 -12.97 -30.28
N LEU A 13 7.69 -13.67 -30.06
CA LEU A 13 6.97 -13.65 -28.79
C LEU A 13 7.84 -14.14 -27.63
N GLN A 14 8.58 -15.23 -27.84
CA GLN A 14 9.46 -15.79 -26.82
C GLN A 14 10.59 -14.82 -26.43
N GLY A 15 11.19 -14.13 -27.41
CA GLY A 15 12.21 -13.12 -27.13
C GLY A 15 11.68 -11.93 -26.36
N MET A 16 10.44 -11.48 -26.64
CA MET A 16 9.79 -10.43 -25.88
C MET A 16 9.51 -10.86 -24.43
N ILE A 17 9.03 -12.09 -24.23
CA ILE A 17 8.80 -12.65 -22.88
C ILE A 17 10.12 -12.70 -22.11
N ASN A 18 11.18 -13.21 -22.70
CA ASN A 18 12.49 -13.29 -22.07
C ASN A 18 13.04 -11.90 -21.71
N ASP A 19 12.87 -10.90 -22.57
CA ASP A 19 13.28 -9.51 -22.30
C ASP A 19 12.48 -8.91 -21.12
N VAL A 20 11.19 -9.21 -21.02
CA VAL A 20 10.37 -8.80 -19.85
C VAL A 20 10.88 -9.46 -18.59
N VAL A 21 11.08 -10.77 -18.62
CA VAL A 21 11.55 -11.53 -17.44
C VAL A 21 12.90 -10.99 -16.96
N LEU A 22 13.88 -10.86 -17.86
CA LEU A 22 15.20 -10.34 -17.51
C LEU A 22 15.17 -8.92 -16.94
N LYS A 23 14.31 -8.03 -17.48
CA LYS A 23 14.17 -6.66 -16.99
C LYS A 23 13.39 -6.54 -15.70
N SER A 24 12.59 -7.56 -15.37
CA SER A 24 11.81 -7.63 -14.14
C SER A 24 12.52 -8.40 -13.03
N ASP A 25 13.64 -9.07 -13.34
CA ASP A 25 14.45 -9.83 -12.39
C ASP A 25 15.41 -8.92 -11.63
N PHE A 26 14.84 -8.14 -10.72
CA PHE A 26 15.59 -7.30 -9.79
C PHE A 26 14.97 -7.35 -8.40
N SER A 27 15.82 -7.23 -7.38
CA SER A 27 15.34 -7.16 -6.00
C SER A 27 14.68 -5.81 -5.76
N ILE A 28 13.39 -5.82 -5.41
CA ILE A 28 12.66 -4.62 -4.98
C ILE A 28 13.08 -4.14 -3.58
N PHE A 29 13.86 -4.96 -2.86
CA PHE A 29 14.34 -4.70 -1.51
C PHE A 29 15.85 -4.42 -1.45
N SER A 30 16.47 -4.10 -2.60
CA SER A 30 17.85 -3.58 -2.61
C SER A 30 17.93 -2.23 -1.88
N ASP A 31 19.08 -1.91 -1.31
CA ASP A 31 19.28 -0.69 -0.51
C ASP A 31 18.88 0.60 -1.23
N CYS A 32 18.98 0.61 -2.56
CA CYS A 32 18.55 1.76 -3.37
C CYS A 32 17.01 1.99 -3.41
N TYR A 33 16.22 1.04 -2.90
CA TYR A 33 14.76 1.14 -2.84
C TYR A 33 14.23 1.48 -1.44
N LEU A 34 15.10 1.52 -0.42
CA LEU A 34 14.68 1.98 0.89
C LEU A 34 14.33 3.47 0.83
N PRO A 35 13.16 3.85 1.33
CA PRO A 35 12.82 5.27 1.39
C PRO A 35 13.67 5.94 2.48
N ASP A 36 13.93 7.22 2.30
CA ASP A 36 14.43 8.04 3.38
C ASP A 36 13.31 8.29 4.39
N ILE A 37 13.65 8.28 5.69
CA ILE A 37 12.68 8.55 6.74
C ILE A 37 12.08 9.95 6.63
N GLU A 38 12.88 10.94 6.21
CA GLU A 38 12.41 12.31 5.98
C GLU A 38 11.34 12.37 4.89
N GLN A 39 11.46 11.56 3.84
CA GLN A 39 10.44 11.47 2.79
C GLN A 39 9.12 10.90 3.33
N VAL A 40 9.20 9.94 4.25
CA VAL A 40 8.00 9.39 4.91
C VAL A 40 7.35 10.44 5.81
N LEU A 41 8.14 11.15 6.60
CA LEU A 41 7.66 12.22 7.48
C LEU A 41 7.06 13.39 6.68
N ASN A 42 7.59 13.67 5.50
CA ASN A 42 7.05 14.66 4.55
C ASN A 42 5.87 14.12 3.74
N GLN A 43 5.35 12.93 4.09
CA GLN A 43 4.15 12.31 3.53
C GLN A 43 4.26 12.00 2.02
N ASP A 44 5.47 11.75 1.52
CA ASP A 44 5.63 11.26 0.16
C ASP A 44 4.94 9.89 -0.01
N LYS A 45 3.93 9.86 -0.86
CA LYS A 45 3.10 8.66 -1.08
C LYS A 45 3.90 7.45 -1.57
N LYS A 46 4.99 7.69 -2.32
CA LYS A 46 5.87 6.62 -2.81
C LYS A 46 6.73 6.08 -1.67
N ALA A 47 7.26 6.98 -0.82
CA ALA A 47 8.05 6.61 0.34
C ALA A 47 7.20 5.80 1.35
N ILE A 48 5.98 6.24 1.64
CA ILE A 48 5.01 5.50 2.47
C ILE A 48 4.75 4.11 1.87
N GLY A 49 4.43 4.04 0.58
CA GLY A 49 4.18 2.76 -0.10
C GLY A 49 5.37 1.81 -0.07
N ARG A 50 6.59 2.31 -0.26
CA ARG A 50 7.82 1.52 -0.15
C ARG A 50 8.06 1.04 1.28
N SER A 51 7.88 1.89 2.28
CA SER A 51 7.99 1.52 3.70
C SER A 51 7.08 0.35 4.06
N ILE A 52 5.81 0.40 3.64
CA ILE A 52 4.86 -0.68 3.85
C ILE A 52 5.33 -1.97 3.15
N SER A 53 5.84 -1.87 1.92
CA SER A 53 6.34 -3.03 1.18
C SER A 53 7.56 -3.67 1.84
N VAL A 54 8.44 -2.87 2.46
CA VAL A 54 9.57 -3.37 3.26
C VAL A 54 9.08 -4.22 4.43
N PHE A 55 8.04 -3.79 5.14
CA PHE A 55 7.45 -4.58 6.23
C PHE A 55 6.80 -5.88 5.75
N GLU A 56 6.20 -5.88 4.57
CA GLU A 56 5.62 -7.08 3.97
C GLU A 56 6.67 -8.13 3.58
N SER A 57 7.94 -7.72 3.36
CA SER A 57 9.02 -8.63 2.94
C SER A 57 9.57 -9.53 4.04
N SER A 58 9.37 -9.20 5.31
CA SER A 58 9.86 -9.95 6.48
C SER A 58 11.39 -10.09 6.59
N ASP A 59 12.16 -9.25 5.94
CA ASP A 59 13.62 -9.29 5.87
C ASP A 59 14.29 -8.61 7.08
N SER A 60 15.63 -8.81 7.23
CA SER A 60 16.44 -8.13 8.25
C SER A 60 16.38 -6.60 8.12
N ILE A 61 16.24 -6.11 6.91
CA ILE A 61 16.05 -4.71 6.56
C ILE A 61 14.75 -4.17 7.18
N ALA A 62 13.67 -4.94 7.12
CA ALA A 62 12.40 -4.60 7.75
C ALA A 62 12.52 -4.39 9.26
N LYS A 63 13.38 -5.16 9.94
CA LYS A 63 13.60 -5.03 11.40
C LYS A 63 14.32 -3.72 11.78
N LYS A 64 15.29 -3.29 10.97
CA LYS A 64 15.99 -2.01 11.16
C LYS A 64 15.02 -0.85 10.90
N TRP A 65 14.32 -0.89 9.78
CA TRP A 65 13.35 0.12 9.40
C TRP A 65 12.22 0.28 10.41
N ASN A 66 11.73 -0.84 10.97
CA ASN A 66 10.71 -0.84 12.02
C ASN A 66 11.16 -0.04 13.26
N ARG A 67 12.40 -0.23 13.70
CA ARG A 67 12.93 0.51 14.86
C ARG A 67 12.98 2.01 14.63
N ASP A 68 13.30 2.43 13.43
CA ASP A 68 13.38 3.86 13.09
C ASP A 68 11.98 4.48 12.98
N ILE A 69 11.04 3.83 12.33
CA ILE A 69 9.64 4.25 12.24
C ILE A 69 8.98 4.30 13.63
N LEU A 70 9.22 3.31 14.49
CA LEU A 70 8.65 3.27 15.85
C LEU A 70 8.98 4.52 16.67
N LYS A 71 10.19 5.08 16.53
CA LYS A 71 10.60 6.29 17.26
C LYS A 71 9.68 7.48 16.95
N TYR A 72 9.23 7.59 15.70
CA TYR A 72 8.34 8.68 15.26
C TYR A 72 6.88 8.34 15.53
N ALA A 73 6.45 7.12 15.26
CA ALA A 73 5.08 6.67 15.48
C ALA A 73 4.65 6.77 16.96
N GLN A 74 5.56 6.55 17.91
CA GLN A 74 5.28 6.70 19.35
C GLN A 74 5.00 8.15 19.76
N LYS A 75 5.50 9.13 19.02
CA LYS A 75 5.28 10.55 19.29
C LYS A 75 4.02 11.09 18.61
N SER A 76 3.42 10.32 17.72
CA SER A 76 2.22 10.72 16.98
C SER A 76 0.96 10.50 17.81
N ASN A 77 0.10 11.51 17.85
CA ASN A 77 -1.23 11.45 18.45
C ASN A 77 -2.31 11.06 17.42
N SER A 78 -1.93 10.37 16.35
CA SER A 78 -2.88 9.97 15.30
C SER A 78 -3.96 9.04 15.86
N PHE A 79 -5.21 9.32 15.51
CA PHE A 79 -6.36 8.51 15.86
C PHE A 79 -6.55 7.39 14.84
N ILE A 80 -6.90 6.19 15.31
CA ILE A 80 -7.20 5.04 14.46
C ILE A 80 -8.67 4.67 14.62
N LEU A 81 -9.42 4.71 13.52
CA LEU A 81 -10.81 4.27 13.45
C LEU A 81 -10.92 2.96 12.67
N GLY A 82 -11.44 1.92 13.30
CA GLY A 82 -11.75 0.65 12.66
C GLY A 82 -13.21 0.59 12.20
N VAL A 83 -13.43 0.27 10.92
CA VAL A 83 -14.76 0.05 10.34
C VAL A 83 -14.89 -1.38 9.90
N THR A 84 -15.86 -2.11 10.44
CA THR A 84 -16.13 -3.52 10.11
C THR A 84 -17.61 -3.74 9.79
N GLY A 85 -17.91 -4.87 9.17
CA GLY A 85 -19.28 -5.27 8.82
C GLY A 85 -19.31 -6.24 7.65
N THR A 86 -20.47 -6.80 7.37
CA THR A 86 -20.72 -7.77 6.30
C THR A 86 -20.50 -7.19 4.90
N GLY A 87 -20.33 -8.04 3.90
CA GLY A 87 -20.31 -7.64 2.49
C GLY A 87 -21.62 -6.91 2.11
N GLY A 88 -21.51 -5.81 1.36
CA GLY A 88 -22.67 -5.04 0.93
C GLY A 88 -23.26 -4.07 1.98
N ALA A 89 -22.73 -4.03 3.20
CA ALA A 89 -23.24 -3.16 4.27
C ALA A 89 -22.94 -1.64 4.09
N GLY A 90 -22.33 -1.25 2.98
CA GLY A 90 -22.03 0.16 2.70
C GLY A 90 -20.77 0.72 3.38
N LYS A 91 -19.88 -0.14 3.91
CA LYS A 91 -18.64 0.32 4.60
C LYS A 91 -17.80 1.28 3.77
N SER A 92 -17.49 0.92 2.52
CA SER A 92 -16.65 1.74 1.64
C SER A 92 -17.31 3.09 1.34
N SER A 93 -18.63 3.11 1.14
CA SER A 93 -19.39 4.36 0.94
C SER A 93 -19.40 5.23 2.20
N PHE A 94 -19.54 4.61 3.36
CA PHE A 94 -19.46 5.32 4.64
C PHE A 94 -18.07 5.94 4.86
N VAL A 95 -17.01 5.16 4.59
CA VAL A 95 -15.62 5.64 4.74
C VAL A 95 -15.33 6.78 3.75
N ASP A 96 -15.78 6.66 2.50
CA ASP A 96 -15.60 7.71 1.48
C ASP A 96 -16.30 9.02 1.89
N GLU A 97 -17.54 8.93 2.38
CA GLU A 97 -18.27 10.09 2.88
C GLU A 97 -17.61 10.69 4.13
N LEU A 98 -17.11 9.86 5.04
CA LEU A 98 -16.39 10.30 6.22
C LEU A 98 -15.12 11.07 5.84
N ILE A 99 -14.31 10.53 4.93
CA ILE A 99 -13.11 11.19 4.42
C ILE A 99 -13.47 12.54 3.80
N ARG A 100 -14.52 12.58 2.97
CA ARG A 100 -14.98 13.80 2.32
C ARG A 100 -15.33 14.89 3.33
N ARG A 101 -16.02 14.53 4.43
CA ARG A 101 -16.36 15.49 5.50
C ARG A 101 -15.12 15.96 6.24
N PHE A 102 -14.22 15.05 6.63
CA PHE A 102 -12.98 15.44 7.30
C PHE A 102 -12.14 16.38 6.43
N LEU A 103 -12.00 16.11 5.12
CA LEU A 103 -11.26 16.96 4.21
C LEU A 103 -11.88 18.35 4.04
N LYS A 104 -13.21 18.45 4.16
CA LYS A 104 -13.95 19.71 4.09
C LYS A 104 -13.78 20.55 5.35
N ASP A 105 -13.93 19.89 6.51
CA ASP A 105 -14.00 20.60 7.80
C ASP A 105 -12.62 20.88 8.39
N PHE A 106 -11.61 20.05 8.06
CA PHE A 106 -10.25 20.16 8.56
C PHE A 106 -9.27 20.29 7.38
N LYS A 107 -8.57 21.42 7.29
CA LYS A 107 -7.67 21.70 6.16
C LYS A 107 -6.28 21.10 6.33
N ASP A 108 -5.84 20.88 7.57
CA ASP A 108 -4.45 20.51 7.89
C ASP A 108 -4.31 19.02 8.27
N ILE A 109 -5.36 18.21 8.07
CA ILE A 109 -5.28 16.79 8.38
C ILE A 109 -4.84 15.96 7.16
N ASN A 110 -4.10 14.90 7.46
CA ASN A 110 -3.80 13.82 6.52
C ASN A 110 -4.51 12.55 6.95
N ILE A 111 -4.97 11.78 5.98
CA ILE A 111 -5.79 10.60 6.23
C ILE A 111 -5.14 9.38 5.58
N GLY A 112 -4.78 8.40 6.41
CA GLY A 112 -4.35 7.08 5.97
C GLY A 112 -5.52 6.10 5.96
N VAL A 113 -5.73 5.39 4.86
CA VAL A 113 -6.79 4.37 4.71
C VAL A 113 -6.17 3.02 4.45
N VAL A 114 -6.43 2.06 5.33
CA VAL A 114 -6.00 0.66 5.15
C VAL A 114 -7.24 -0.19 4.91
N CYS A 115 -7.38 -0.72 3.70
CA CYS A 115 -8.42 -1.67 3.36
C CYS A 115 -7.87 -3.08 3.46
N VAL A 116 -8.54 -3.92 4.24
CA VAL A 116 -8.22 -5.34 4.36
C VAL A 116 -9.32 -6.14 3.70
N ASP A 117 -9.00 -6.77 2.59
CA ASP A 117 -9.96 -7.60 1.87
C ASP A 117 -9.68 -9.09 2.12
N PRO A 118 -10.68 -9.86 2.57
CA PRO A 118 -10.55 -11.30 2.61
C PRO A 118 -10.39 -11.82 1.18
N SER A 119 -9.15 -12.14 0.79
CA SER A 119 -8.85 -12.69 -0.52
C SER A 119 -9.68 -13.97 -0.74
N LYS A 120 -10.45 -14.00 -1.82
CA LYS A 120 -11.06 -15.26 -2.27
C LYS A 120 -9.94 -16.25 -2.56
N LYS A 121 -9.95 -17.40 -1.89
CA LYS A 121 -8.94 -18.46 -2.01
C LYS A 121 -8.62 -18.87 -3.45
N LYS A 122 -9.50 -18.58 -4.42
CA LYS A 122 -9.36 -18.95 -5.84
C LYS A 122 -8.60 -17.94 -6.72
N THR A 123 -8.53 -16.67 -6.38
CA THR A 123 -7.98 -15.65 -7.29
C THR A 123 -6.72 -14.93 -6.77
N GLY A 124 -6.36 -15.10 -5.50
CA GLY A 124 -5.09 -14.63 -4.93
C GLY A 124 -4.80 -13.13 -4.99
N GLY A 125 -5.73 -12.32 -5.48
CA GLY A 125 -5.57 -10.88 -5.67
C GLY A 125 -6.43 -10.06 -4.70
N ALA A 126 -5.92 -8.92 -4.26
CA ALA A 126 -6.73 -7.90 -3.61
C ALA A 126 -7.73 -7.33 -4.62
N LEU A 127 -9.00 -7.23 -4.22
CA LEU A 127 -10.01 -6.59 -5.06
C LEU A 127 -9.73 -5.09 -5.10
N LEU A 128 -9.31 -4.59 -6.24
CA LEU A 128 -9.17 -3.15 -6.52
C LEU A 128 -10.52 -2.41 -6.51
N GLY A 129 -11.62 -3.12 -6.35
CA GLY A 129 -12.97 -2.59 -6.42
C GLY A 129 -13.26 -1.50 -5.39
N ASP A 130 -12.69 -1.58 -4.19
CA ASP A 130 -12.86 -0.54 -3.18
C ASP A 130 -12.16 0.77 -3.59
N ARG A 131 -10.98 0.66 -4.21
CA ARG A 131 -10.24 1.82 -4.68
C ARG A 131 -10.93 2.57 -5.81
N ILE A 132 -11.66 1.86 -6.67
CA ILE A 132 -12.41 2.46 -7.79
C ILE A 132 -13.68 3.17 -7.29
N ARG A 133 -14.25 2.71 -6.17
CA ARG A 133 -15.53 3.23 -5.64
C ARG A 133 -15.36 4.46 -4.73
N MET A 134 -14.15 4.71 -4.23
CA MET A 134 -13.89 5.81 -3.30
C MET A 134 -13.29 7.00 -4.07
N ASN A 135 -14.04 8.08 -4.19
CA ASN A 135 -13.62 9.29 -4.92
C ASN A 135 -12.72 10.19 -4.06
N SER A 136 -12.95 10.21 -2.76
CA SER A 136 -12.22 11.09 -1.83
C SER A 136 -10.73 10.73 -1.68
N ILE A 137 -10.32 9.53 -2.09
CA ILE A 137 -8.92 9.09 -2.04
C ILE A 137 -8.01 9.78 -3.07
N GLN A 138 -8.58 10.55 -3.99
CA GLN A 138 -7.80 11.31 -4.99
C GLN A 138 -7.17 12.58 -4.40
N ASP A 139 -7.66 13.07 -3.26
CA ASP A 139 -7.06 14.22 -2.57
C ASP A 139 -5.61 13.92 -2.17
N ASN A 140 -4.75 14.92 -2.29
CA ASN A 140 -3.33 14.77 -1.96
C ASN A 140 -3.09 14.44 -0.49
N ARG A 141 -3.99 14.84 0.39
CA ARG A 141 -3.96 14.56 1.83
C ARG A 141 -4.43 13.15 2.20
N VAL A 142 -4.82 12.33 1.20
CA VAL A 142 -5.28 10.97 1.44
C VAL A 142 -4.29 9.97 0.86
N TYR A 143 -3.87 9.01 1.68
CA TYR A 143 -3.12 7.84 1.25
C TYR A 143 -3.94 6.57 1.50
N MET A 144 -4.08 5.71 0.50
CA MET A 144 -4.81 4.45 0.61
C MET A 144 -3.93 3.25 0.25
N ARG A 145 -3.95 2.23 1.11
CA ARG A 145 -3.33 0.93 0.87
C ARG A 145 -4.36 -0.19 0.99
N SER A 146 -4.48 -1.00 -0.04
CA SER A 146 -5.26 -2.25 0.02
C SER A 146 -4.32 -3.42 0.33
N MET A 147 -4.69 -4.21 1.32
CA MET A 147 -3.94 -5.39 1.77
C MET A 147 -4.76 -6.65 1.55
N ALA A 148 -4.12 -7.68 1.00
CA ALA A 148 -4.75 -8.97 0.77
C ALA A 148 -4.39 -9.97 1.86
N THR A 149 -5.36 -10.80 2.28
CA THR A 149 -5.15 -11.89 3.25
C THR A 149 -4.52 -13.11 2.56
N ARG A 150 -3.25 -13.00 2.14
CA ARG A 150 -2.58 -14.09 1.40
C ARG A 150 -2.02 -15.21 2.28
N LYS A 151 -1.85 -15.00 3.58
CA LYS A 151 -1.20 -15.92 4.53
C LYS A 151 -2.04 -16.03 5.80
N SER A 152 -1.58 -16.86 6.75
CA SER A 152 -2.26 -17.09 8.01
C SER A 152 -2.72 -15.80 8.71
N ASN A 153 -3.79 -15.85 9.47
CA ASN A 153 -4.35 -14.71 10.22
C ASN A 153 -3.31 -13.98 11.09
N LYS A 154 -2.27 -14.69 11.59
CA LYS A 154 -1.18 -14.08 12.38
C LYS A 154 -0.28 -13.17 11.55
N SER A 155 0.07 -13.56 10.32
CA SER A 155 0.91 -12.74 9.43
C SER A 155 0.19 -11.50 8.94
N LEU A 156 -1.12 -11.61 8.70
CA LEU A 156 -1.96 -10.46 8.36
C LEU A 156 -2.05 -9.46 9.49
N SER A 157 -2.30 -9.91 10.72
CA SER A 157 -2.38 -9.06 11.91
C SER A 157 -1.10 -8.25 12.10
N LYS A 158 0.07 -8.88 11.93
CA LYS A 158 1.36 -8.20 12.03
C LYS A 158 1.54 -7.16 10.92
N SER A 159 1.26 -7.52 9.68
CA SER A 159 1.40 -6.63 8.53
C SER A 159 0.50 -5.40 8.63
N ILE A 160 -0.72 -5.55 9.16
CA ILE A 160 -1.62 -4.42 9.43
C ILE A 160 -1.03 -3.50 10.49
N SER A 161 -0.53 -4.06 11.61
CA SER A 161 0.08 -3.29 12.68
C SER A 161 1.28 -2.48 12.19
N ASP A 162 2.15 -3.11 11.41
CA ASP A 162 3.32 -2.47 10.83
C ASP A 162 2.90 -1.34 9.83
N THR A 163 1.87 -1.58 9.03
CA THR A 163 1.31 -0.56 8.12
C THR A 163 0.74 0.63 8.87
N LEU A 164 0.01 0.39 9.95
CA LEU A 164 -0.54 1.46 10.80
C LEU A 164 0.57 2.27 11.46
N LEU A 165 1.69 1.65 11.82
CA LEU A 165 2.86 2.37 12.36
C LEU A 165 3.48 3.33 11.33
N VAL A 166 3.53 2.95 10.06
CA VAL A 166 4.04 3.83 8.99
C VAL A 166 3.10 5.00 8.73
N MET A 167 1.79 4.79 8.92
CA MET A 167 0.78 5.82 8.66
C MET A 167 0.54 6.76 9.85
N LYS A 168 1.09 6.47 11.00
CA LYS A 168 1.08 7.34 12.18
C LYS A 168 2.07 8.48 12.08
#